data_e86efd2b3e81ff455643f633a4fa2de6
#
_entry.id   e86efd2b3e81ff455643f633a4fa2de6
#
_cell.length_a   1.000
_cell.length_b   1.000
_cell.length_c   1.000
_cell.angle_alpha   90.00
_cell.angle_beta   90.00
_cell.angle_gamma   90.00
#
_symmetry.space_group_name_H-M   'P 1'
#
loop_
_entity.id
_entity.type
_entity.pdbx_description
1 polymer ?
#
loop_
_entity_poly.entity_id
_entity_poly.type
_entity_poly.pdbx_seq_one_letter_code
_entity_poly.pdbx_strand_id
1 'polypeptide(L)'
;TEESSSGDAAKRAGNEFLFQMQALTNIEIMNSYNIQNIVTTCPHAYNTLKNEYKELGGHYLLQHHTEFILQLITDGKLIIKGDLKGKKIVYHDPCYLGRANSIYEQPRDVLKSLGVEIVEMKRSKRKSFCCGAGGAQMFKEPEKGNQDININRTEEALSLKPDIIATGCPFCNTMMSDGVKAVNEGAAEVLDIAELIA
;
A
#
# COMPACT_ATOMS: atom_id res chain seq x y z
N THR A 1 -14.07 -16.01 -0.29
CA THR A 1 -14.68 -15.22 0.80
C THR A 1 -14.68 -15.96 2.14
N GLU A 2 -13.82 -16.94 2.30
CA GLU A 2 -13.67 -17.70 3.54
C GLU A 2 -12.50 -17.21 4.37
N GLU A 3 -11.52 -16.53 3.75
CA GLU A 3 -10.41 -15.91 4.47
C GLU A 3 -10.88 -14.78 5.37
N SER A 4 -10.19 -14.60 6.48
CA SER A 4 -10.37 -13.49 7.42
C SER A 4 -9.23 -12.47 7.28
N SER A 5 -9.13 -11.54 8.23
CA SER A 5 -7.98 -10.65 8.34
C SER A 5 -6.67 -11.43 8.32
N SER A 6 -5.62 -10.87 7.70
CA SER A 6 -4.26 -11.45 7.75
C SER A 6 -3.66 -11.51 9.16
N GLY A 7 -4.30 -10.88 10.14
CA GLY A 7 -3.81 -10.78 11.51
C GLY A 7 -2.79 -9.66 11.76
N ASP A 8 -2.39 -8.89 10.74
CA ASP A 8 -1.41 -7.81 10.91
C ASP A 8 -1.79 -6.85 12.04
N ALA A 9 -3.02 -6.34 12.03
CA ALA A 9 -3.49 -5.39 13.03
C ALA A 9 -3.44 -5.98 14.45
N ALA A 10 -3.86 -7.24 14.62
CA ALA A 10 -3.81 -7.93 15.91
C ALA A 10 -2.37 -8.07 16.41
N LYS A 11 -1.45 -8.51 15.53
CA LYS A 11 -0.03 -8.66 15.87
C LYS A 11 0.60 -7.31 16.24
N ARG A 12 0.35 -6.25 15.47
CA ARG A 12 0.88 -4.91 15.76
C ARG A 12 0.31 -4.30 17.04
N ALA A 13 -0.92 -4.66 17.40
CA ALA A 13 -1.55 -4.27 18.67
C ALA A 13 -1.07 -5.10 19.87
N GLY A 14 -0.21 -6.10 19.67
CA GLY A 14 0.33 -6.98 20.73
C GLY A 14 -0.58 -8.16 21.08
N ASN A 15 -1.64 -8.42 20.29
CA ASN A 15 -2.51 -9.58 20.50
C ASN A 15 -2.03 -10.77 19.68
N GLU A 16 -0.97 -11.42 20.14
CA GLU A 16 -0.34 -12.56 19.47
C GLU A 16 -1.30 -13.75 19.34
N PHE A 17 -2.13 -13.99 20.34
CA PHE A 17 -3.11 -15.09 20.30
C PHE A 17 -4.11 -14.92 19.14
N LEU A 18 -4.68 -13.72 19.00
CA LEU A 18 -5.62 -13.44 17.92
C LEU A 18 -4.93 -13.51 16.55
N PHE A 19 -3.68 -13.01 16.46
CA PHE A 19 -2.88 -13.12 15.24
C PHE A 19 -2.71 -14.58 14.82
N GLN A 20 -2.27 -15.45 15.74
CA GLN A 20 -2.04 -16.86 15.44
C GLN A 20 -3.31 -17.58 15.06
N MET A 21 -4.42 -17.32 15.75
CA MET A 21 -5.73 -17.90 15.37
C MET A 21 -6.12 -17.53 13.94
N GLN A 22 -6.05 -16.25 13.58
CA GLN A 22 -6.40 -15.78 12.24
C GLN A 22 -5.46 -16.34 11.18
N ALA A 23 -4.16 -16.36 11.46
CA ALA A 23 -3.15 -16.88 10.55
C ALA A 23 -3.32 -18.38 10.29
N LEU A 24 -3.49 -19.18 11.33
CA LEU A 24 -3.69 -20.63 11.20
C LEU A 24 -4.97 -20.97 10.44
N THR A 25 -6.08 -20.27 10.72
CA THR A 25 -7.33 -20.44 9.97
C THR A 25 -7.14 -20.12 8.50
N ASN A 26 -6.48 -19.00 8.16
CA ASN A 26 -6.22 -18.64 6.78
C ASN A 26 -5.28 -19.65 6.10
N ILE A 27 -4.26 -20.16 6.79
CA ILE A 27 -3.34 -21.18 6.27
C ILE A 27 -4.12 -22.47 5.94
N GLU A 28 -4.98 -22.91 6.86
CA GLU A 28 -5.81 -24.11 6.65
C GLU A 28 -6.71 -23.95 5.41
N ILE A 29 -7.41 -22.80 5.29
CA ILE A 29 -8.27 -22.50 4.14
C ILE A 29 -7.45 -22.47 2.85
N MET A 30 -6.36 -21.73 2.79
CA MET A 30 -5.52 -21.62 1.58
C MET A 30 -4.92 -22.98 1.18
N ASN A 31 -4.51 -23.79 2.14
CA ASN A 31 -4.00 -25.12 1.88
C ASN A 31 -5.09 -26.08 1.38
N SER A 32 -6.33 -25.97 1.86
CA SER A 32 -7.45 -26.79 1.38
C SER A 32 -7.78 -26.53 -0.10
N TYR A 33 -7.51 -25.31 -0.58
CA TYR A 33 -7.64 -24.93 -2.00
C TYR A 33 -6.34 -25.07 -2.80
N ASN A 34 -5.27 -25.62 -2.21
CA ASN A 34 -3.95 -25.75 -2.84
C ASN A 34 -3.41 -24.40 -3.39
N ILE A 35 -3.65 -23.30 -2.69
CA ILE A 35 -3.16 -21.97 -3.09
C ILE A 35 -1.64 -21.95 -2.92
N GLN A 36 -0.94 -21.54 -3.99
CA GLN A 36 0.51 -21.37 -3.99
C GLN A 36 0.92 -19.92 -4.30
N ASN A 37 0.14 -19.24 -5.14
CA ASN A 37 0.43 -17.86 -5.58
C ASN A 37 -0.64 -16.92 -5.06
N ILE A 38 -0.21 -15.81 -4.46
CA ILE A 38 -1.11 -14.79 -3.90
C ILE A 38 -0.68 -13.43 -4.43
N VAL A 39 -1.65 -12.69 -4.98
CA VAL A 39 -1.49 -11.26 -5.28
C VAL A 39 -2.32 -10.47 -4.27
N THR A 40 -1.73 -9.46 -3.67
CA THR A 40 -2.42 -8.59 -2.71
C THR A 40 -2.18 -7.12 -3.00
N THR A 41 -3.20 -6.30 -2.77
CA THR A 41 -3.11 -4.83 -2.84
C THR A 41 -2.62 -4.20 -1.54
N CYS A 42 -2.59 -4.99 -0.45
CA CYS A 42 -2.26 -4.50 0.88
C CYS A 42 -0.82 -4.87 1.27
N PRO A 43 0.11 -3.89 1.41
CA PRO A 43 1.47 -4.16 1.88
C PRO A 43 1.56 -4.76 3.27
N HIS A 44 0.60 -4.51 4.13
CA HIS A 44 0.52 -5.13 5.46
C HIS A 44 0.25 -6.63 5.33
N ALA A 45 -0.77 -7.02 4.57
CA ALA A 45 -1.05 -8.43 4.27
C ALA A 45 0.12 -9.08 3.55
N TYR A 46 0.72 -8.39 2.55
CA TYR A 46 1.92 -8.85 1.86
C TYR A 46 3.05 -9.21 2.83
N ASN A 47 3.37 -8.29 3.75
CA ASN A 47 4.44 -8.51 4.74
C ASN A 47 4.12 -9.67 5.67
N THR A 48 2.91 -9.72 6.20
CA THR A 48 2.48 -10.74 7.16
C THR A 48 2.47 -12.13 6.51
N LEU A 49 1.86 -12.28 5.35
CA LEU A 49 1.83 -13.53 4.60
C LEU A 49 3.23 -14.00 4.18
N LYS A 50 4.08 -13.07 3.72
CA LYS A 50 5.42 -13.38 3.21
C LYS A 50 6.41 -13.73 4.29
N ASN A 51 6.40 -12.98 5.38
CA ASN A 51 7.48 -13.03 6.38
C ASN A 51 7.07 -13.72 7.67
N GLU A 52 5.79 -13.66 8.07
CA GLU A 52 5.34 -14.11 9.38
C GLU A 52 4.56 -15.43 9.34
N TYR A 53 3.78 -15.69 8.29
CA TYR A 53 3.06 -16.96 8.13
C TYR A 53 3.98 -18.17 7.98
N LYS A 54 5.23 -17.96 7.54
CA LYS A 54 6.22 -19.04 7.41
C LYS A 54 6.49 -19.76 8.73
N GLU A 55 6.50 -19.03 9.84
CA GLU A 55 6.72 -19.58 11.17
C GLU A 55 5.55 -20.47 11.62
N LEU A 56 4.38 -20.27 11.01
CA LEU A 56 3.15 -21.03 11.27
C LEU A 56 2.86 -22.09 10.20
N GLY A 57 3.80 -22.33 9.27
CA GLY A 57 3.67 -23.34 8.22
C GLY A 57 3.02 -22.85 6.91
N GLY A 58 2.73 -21.56 6.78
CA GLY A 58 2.20 -20.96 5.55
C GLY A 58 3.31 -20.56 4.59
N HIS A 59 3.42 -21.23 3.44
CA HIS A 59 4.46 -20.99 2.44
C HIS A 59 3.83 -20.66 1.08
N TYR A 60 3.82 -19.38 0.70
CA TYR A 60 3.20 -18.88 -0.53
C TYR A 60 4.16 -18.01 -1.33
N LEU A 61 3.98 -18.00 -2.64
CA LEU A 61 4.63 -17.04 -3.53
C LEU A 61 3.79 -15.77 -3.56
N LEU A 62 4.32 -14.70 -3.02
CA LEU A 62 3.62 -13.42 -2.86
C LEU A 62 4.08 -12.42 -3.89
N GLN A 63 3.12 -11.75 -4.52
CA GLN A 63 3.34 -10.55 -5.31
C GLN A 63 2.47 -9.41 -4.77
N HIS A 64 3.04 -8.23 -4.63
CA HIS A 64 2.23 -7.04 -4.47
C HIS A 64 1.60 -6.68 -5.82
N HIS A 65 0.38 -6.13 -5.83
CA HIS A 65 -0.33 -5.86 -7.08
C HIS A 65 0.50 -5.01 -8.06
N THR A 66 1.33 -4.09 -7.58
CA THR A 66 2.22 -3.29 -8.43
C THR A 66 3.31 -4.09 -9.12
N GLU A 67 3.80 -5.17 -8.50
CA GLU A 67 4.75 -6.11 -9.13
C GLU A 67 4.05 -6.93 -10.19
N PHE A 68 2.84 -7.42 -9.88
CA PHE A 68 2.04 -8.21 -10.81
C PHE A 68 1.58 -7.39 -12.02
N ILE A 69 1.12 -6.16 -11.81
CA ILE A 69 0.76 -5.23 -12.89
C ILE A 69 1.96 -4.94 -13.79
N LEU A 70 3.13 -4.63 -13.20
CA LEU A 70 4.35 -4.39 -13.96
C LEU A 70 4.71 -5.60 -14.83
N GLN A 71 4.59 -6.80 -14.28
CA GLN A 71 4.81 -8.04 -15.02
C GLN A 71 3.84 -8.17 -16.21
N LEU A 72 2.54 -7.92 -15.99
CA LEU A 72 1.54 -7.98 -17.07
C LEU A 72 1.81 -6.96 -18.19
N ILE A 73 2.27 -5.75 -17.83
CA ILE A 73 2.68 -4.72 -18.79
C ILE A 73 3.89 -5.18 -19.59
N THR A 74 4.91 -5.69 -18.90
CA THR A 74 6.17 -6.16 -19.51
C THR A 74 5.94 -7.34 -20.45
N ASP A 75 5.04 -8.25 -20.07
CA ASP A 75 4.64 -9.42 -20.89
C ASP A 75 3.70 -9.05 -22.05
N GLY A 76 3.30 -7.77 -22.18
CA GLY A 76 2.32 -7.33 -23.18
C GLY A 76 0.90 -7.86 -22.98
N LYS A 77 0.60 -8.38 -21.79
CA LYS A 77 -0.72 -8.91 -21.42
C LYS A 77 -1.69 -7.85 -20.92
N LEU A 78 -1.17 -6.72 -20.48
CA LEU A 78 -1.94 -5.55 -20.07
C LEU A 78 -1.56 -4.37 -20.96
N ILE A 79 -2.54 -3.87 -21.71
CA ILE A 79 -2.40 -2.69 -22.54
C ILE A 79 -3.05 -1.52 -21.80
N ILE A 80 -2.26 -0.53 -21.46
CA ILE A 80 -2.73 0.68 -20.81
C ILE A 80 -3.46 1.54 -21.84
N LYS A 81 -4.70 1.92 -21.53
CA LYS A 81 -5.53 2.75 -22.42
C LYS A 81 -5.73 4.18 -21.89
N GLY A 82 -5.43 4.42 -20.63
CA GLY A 82 -5.59 5.73 -19.98
C GLY A 82 -4.57 6.75 -20.54
N ASP A 83 -5.03 7.96 -20.80
CA ASP A 83 -4.16 9.09 -21.16
C ASP A 83 -4.02 10.01 -19.94
N LEU A 84 -3.00 9.73 -19.14
CA LEU A 84 -2.59 10.58 -18.03
C LEU A 84 -1.40 11.48 -18.40
N LYS A 85 -1.09 11.58 -19.70
CA LYS A 85 0.05 12.35 -20.21
C LYS A 85 -0.01 13.80 -19.74
N GLY A 86 1.08 14.25 -19.16
CA GLY A 86 1.20 15.61 -18.63
C GLY A 86 0.62 15.81 -17.24
N LYS A 87 -0.02 14.79 -16.65
CA LYS A 87 -0.41 14.83 -15.24
C LYS A 87 0.80 14.71 -14.35
N LYS A 88 0.83 15.54 -13.31
CA LYS A 88 1.86 15.55 -12.27
C LYS A 88 1.44 14.65 -11.12
N ILE A 89 2.19 13.60 -10.90
CA ILE A 89 1.89 12.60 -9.87
C ILE A 89 2.96 12.62 -8.79
N VAL A 90 2.52 12.62 -7.55
CA VAL A 90 3.36 12.35 -6.37
C VAL A 90 3.04 10.95 -5.88
N TYR A 91 4.06 10.12 -5.68
CA TYR A 91 3.87 8.77 -5.14
C TYR A 91 4.16 8.71 -3.64
N HIS A 92 3.18 8.22 -2.88
CA HIS A 92 3.37 7.91 -1.46
C HIS A 92 3.89 6.50 -1.30
N ASP A 93 5.15 6.36 -0.86
CA ASP A 93 5.76 5.04 -0.58
C ASP A 93 5.15 4.38 0.67
N PRO A 94 4.42 3.27 0.55
CA PRO A 94 3.93 2.53 1.71
C PRO A 94 5.09 1.93 2.50
N CYS A 95 5.10 2.12 3.82
CA CYS A 95 6.21 1.71 4.65
C CYS A 95 6.45 0.19 4.65
N TYR A 96 5.39 -0.62 4.65
CA TYR A 96 5.50 -2.08 4.60
C TYR A 96 5.93 -2.60 3.22
N LEU A 97 5.64 -1.88 2.14
CA LEU A 97 6.13 -2.24 0.81
C LEU A 97 7.62 -1.89 0.67
N GLY A 98 7.96 -0.63 0.94
CA GLY A 98 9.31 -0.10 0.78
C GLY A 98 10.24 -0.55 1.91
N ARG A 99 10.09 0.00 3.13
CA ARG A 99 11.04 -0.25 4.21
C ARG A 99 11.12 -1.69 4.69
N ALA A 100 9.97 -2.39 4.75
CA ALA A 100 9.95 -3.77 5.21
C ALA A 100 10.34 -4.78 4.13
N ASN A 101 10.00 -4.50 2.85
CA ASN A 101 10.17 -5.46 1.75
C ASN A 101 11.03 -4.97 0.59
N SER A 102 11.60 -3.75 0.67
CA SER A 102 12.52 -3.15 -0.32
C SER A 102 11.93 -2.99 -1.72
N ILE A 103 10.61 -2.92 -1.86
CA ILE A 103 9.91 -2.71 -3.13
C ILE A 103 9.67 -1.21 -3.30
N TYR A 104 10.46 -0.56 -4.15
CA TYR A 104 10.44 0.90 -4.40
C TYR A 104 10.24 1.24 -5.87
N GLU A 105 10.89 0.50 -6.78
CA GLU A 105 10.92 0.85 -8.19
C GLU A 105 9.71 0.33 -8.96
N GLN A 106 9.22 -0.86 -8.63
CA GLN A 106 8.09 -1.47 -9.34
C GLN A 106 6.85 -0.55 -9.40
N PRO A 107 6.38 0.07 -8.30
CA PRO A 107 5.30 1.05 -8.36
C PRO A 107 5.61 2.24 -9.29
N ARG A 108 6.86 2.72 -9.25
CA ARG A 108 7.31 3.82 -10.10
C ARG A 108 7.38 3.46 -11.57
N ASP A 109 7.81 2.24 -11.88
CA ASP A 109 7.88 1.76 -13.25
C ASP A 109 6.49 1.56 -13.86
N VAL A 110 5.52 1.12 -13.04
CA VAL A 110 4.10 1.14 -13.45
C VAL A 110 3.64 2.57 -13.76
N LEU A 111 3.89 3.52 -12.86
CA LEU A 111 3.51 4.93 -13.09
C LEU A 111 4.19 5.53 -14.34
N LYS A 112 5.49 5.25 -14.55
CA LYS A 112 6.20 5.70 -15.76
C LYS A 112 5.56 5.17 -17.06
N SER A 113 5.05 3.94 -17.02
CA SER A 113 4.39 3.35 -18.19
C SER A 113 3.08 4.06 -18.59
N LEU A 114 2.50 4.85 -17.69
CA LEU A 114 1.34 5.72 -17.96
C LEU A 114 1.72 7.05 -18.65
N GLY A 115 3.01 7.32 -18.84
CA GLY A 115 3.48 8.56 -19.44
C GLY A 115 3.34 9.80 -18.55
N VAL A 116 3.20 9.62 -17.24
CA VAL A 116 3.04 10.70 -16.26
C VAL A 116 4.36 11.30 -15.80
N GLU A 117 4.33 12.53 -15.29
CA GLU A 117 5.45 13.15 -14.59
C GLU A 117 5.42 12.75 -13.12
N ILE A 118 6.40 11.95 -12.69
CA ILE A 118 6.52 11.58 -11.27
C ILE A 118 7.40 12.61 -10.56
N VAL A 119 6.84 13.29 -9.56
CA VAL A 119 7.58 14.21 -8.70
C VAL A 119 7.79 13.58 -7.33
N GLU A 120 9.05 13.41 -6.96
CA GLU A 120 9.41 12.78 -5.69
C GLU A 120 9.28 13.75 -4.52
N MET A 121 8.64 13.27 -3.46
CA MET A 121 8.66 13.99 -2.18
C MET A 121 10.05 13.97 -1.57
N LYS A 122 10.41 14.98 -0.78
CA LYS A 122 11.70 15.03 -0.07
C LYS A 122 11.93 13.80 0.80
N ARG A 123 10.86 13.35 1.47
CA ARG A 123 10.85 12.11 2.25
C ARG A 123 10.26 10.98 1.40
N SER A 124 11.05 10.35 0.55
CA SER A 124 10.66 9.28 -0.37
C SER A 124 11.49 8.02 -0.19
N LYS A 125 11.03 6.92 -0.77
CA LYS A 125 11.68 5.61 -0.76
C LYS A 125 12.01 5.16 0.68
N ARG A 126 13.26 4.81 0.97
CA ARG A 126 13.69 4.35 2.31
C ARG A 126 13.45 5.41 3.40
N LYS A 127 13.48 6.69 3.04
CA LYS A 127 13.26 7.81 3.96
C LYS A 127 11.81 8.30 3.97
N SER A 128 10.89 7.55 3.33
CA SER A 128 9.48 7.97 3.25
C SER A 128 8.88 8.19 4.63
N PHE A 129 8.04 9.22 4.75
CA PHE A 129 7.28 9.48 5.96
C PHE A 129 6.00 8.62 5.97
N CYS A 130 5.55 8.20 7.15
CA CYS A 130 4.39 7.34 7.31
C CYS A 130 3.09 8.07 6.95
N CYS A 131 2.07 7.33 6.50
CA CYS A 131 0.70 7.84 6.38
C CYS A 131 -0.04 7.90 7.73
N GLY A 132 0.48 7.23 8.77
CA GLY A 132 -0.12 7.22 10.10
C GLY A 132 -0.98 5.99 10.43
N ALA A 133 -1.34 5.16 9.45
CA ALA A 133 -2.24 4.01 9.68
C ALA A 133 -1.57 2.80 10.33
N GLY A 134 -0.27 2.60 10.10
CA GLY A 134 0.46 1.40 10.53
C GLY A 134 0.53 1.21 12.04
N GLY A 135 0.91 0.01 12.48
CA GLY A 135 0.99 -0.31 13.91
C GLY A 135 -0.37 -0.39 14.59
N ALA A 136 -1.42 -0.74 13.86
CA ALA A 136 -2.82 -0.70 14.29
C ALA A 136 -3.34 0.71 14.69
N GLN A 137 -2.61 1.79 14.35
CA GLN A 137 -3.01 3.16 14.73
C GLN A 137 -4.33 3.57 14.09
N MET A 138 -4.63 3.10 12.86
CA MET A 138 -5.92 3.36 12.20
C MET A 138 -7.14 2.93 13.04
N PHE A 139 -6.96 2.00 13.97
CA PHE A 139 -8.03 1.45 14.82
C PHE A 139 -8.03 2.03 16.24
N LYS A 140 -7.18 3.00 16.50
CA LYS A 140 -7.05 3.66 17.81
C LYS A 140 -7.48 5.12 17.73
N GLU A 141 -7.86 5.66 18.88
CA GLU A 141 -8.05 7.10 18.99
C GLU A 141 -6.70 7.82 18.76
N PRO A 142 -6.70 8.98 18.08
CA PRO A 142 -5.48 9.75 17.85
C PRO A 142 -4.80 10.12 19.16
N GLU A 143 -3.49 9.92 19.25
CA GLU A 143 -2.70 10.37 20.39
C GLU A 143 -2.55 11.89 20.35
N LYS A 144 -2.54 12.53 21.52
CA LYS A 144 -2.33 13.98 21.61
C LYS A 144 -0.95 14.36 21.08
N GLY A 145 -0.92 15.25 20.13
CA GLY A 145 0.30 15.74 19.48
C GLY A 145 0.09 17.12 18.90
N ASN A 146 1.10 17.64 18.22
CA ASN A 146 1.02 18.97 17.57
C ASN A 146 0.30 18.90 16.23
N GLN A 147 0.34 17.75 15.56
CA GLN A 147 -0.25 17.53 14.23
C GLN A 147 -0.38 16.04 13.97
N ASP A 148 -1.44 15.64 13.30
CA ASP A 148 -1.64 14.26 12.86
C ASP A 148 -0.63 13.88 11.76
N ILE A 149 -0.21 12.61 11.77
CA ILE A 149 0.80 12.08 10.87
C ILE A 149 0.37 12.20 9.40
N ASN A 150 -0.88 11.86 9.10
CA ASN A 150 -1.43 11.95 7.75
C ASN A 150 -1.49 13.39 7.25
N ILE A 151 -1.84 14.35 8.11
CA ILE A 151 -1.86 15.78 7.77
C ILE A 151 -0.46 16.23 7.38
N ASN A 152 0.55 15.95 8.23
CA ASN A 152 1.95 16.32 7.92
C ASN A 152 2.44 15.70 6.61
N ARG A 153 2.07 14.45 6.34
CA ARG A 153 2.43 13.77 5.09
C ARG A 153 1.73 14.37 3.88
N THR A 154 0.46 14.71 4.04
CA THR A 154 -0.34 15.33 2.96
C THR A 154 0.14 16.73 2.64
N GLU A 155 0.48 17.54 3.62
CA GLU A 155 1.08 18.88 3.39
C GLU A 155 2.36 18.79 2.58
N GLU A 156 3.24 17.81 2.87
CA GLU A 156 4.43 17.58 2.05
C GLU A 156 4.07 17.22 0.59
N ALA A 157 3.10 16.35 0.39
CA ALA A 157 2.65 15.98 -0.95
C ALA A 157 2.06 17.18 -1.70
N LEU A 158 1.13 17.91 -1.07
CA LEU A 158 0.46 19.06 -1.68
C LEU A 158 1.40 20.26 -1.91
N SER A 159 2.51 20.38 -1.17
CA SER A 159 3.52 21.41 -1.42
C SER A 159 4.14 21.32 -2.82
N LEU A 160 4.09 20.14 -3.42
CA LEU A 160 4.57 19.88 -4.78
C LEU A 160 3.51 20.19 -5.86
N LYS A 161 2.29 20.55 -5.46
CA LYS A 161 1.15 20.85 -6.35
C LYS A 161 0.91 19.71 -7.37
N PRO A 162 0.66 18.48 -6.92
CA PRO A 162 0.34 17.38 -7.83
C PRO A 162 -1.12 17.46 -8.31
N ASP A 163 -1.40 16.88 -9.47
CA ASP A 163 -2.77 16.54 -9.88
C ASP A 163 -3.28 15.34 -9.09
N ILE A 164 -2.38 14.36 -8.85
CA ILE A 164 -2.73 13.07 -8.23
C ILE A 164 -1.67 12.69 -7.19
N ILE A 165 -2.14 12.18 -6.06
CA ILE A 165 -1.32 11.46 -5.08
C ILE A 165 -1.56 9.98 -5.29
N ALA A 166 -0.60 9.29 -5.90
CA ALA A 166 -0.69 7.84 -6.12
C ALA A 166 -0.28 7.07 -4.86
N THR A 167 -1.01 6.01 -4.58
CA THR A 167 -0.73 5.09 -3.48
C THR A 167 -0.68 3.64 -3.98
N GLY A 168 -0.11 2.74 -3.20
CA GLY A 168 -0.13 1.30 -3.44
C GLY A 168 -0.46 0.57 -2.13
N CYS A 169 -1.44 1.08 -1.38
CA CYS A 169 -1.86 0.53 -0.11
C CYS A 169 -3.23 1.09 0.27
N PRO A 170 -4.24 0.26 0.56
CA PRO A 170 -5.59 0.74 0.90
C PRO A 170 -5.59 1.62 2.17
N PHE A 171 -4.78 1.30 3.17
CA PHE A 171 -4.65 2.15 4.36
C PHE A 171 -4.03 3.51 4.04
N CYS A 172 -2.97 3.54 3.22
CA CYS A 172 -2.36 4.80 2.79
C CYS A 172 -3.34 5.62 1.95
N ASN A 173 -4.12 4.97 1.08
CA ASN A 173 -5.15 5.63 0.27
C ASN A 173 -6.15 6.36 1.17
N THR A 174 -6.73 5.68 2.16
CA THR A 174 -7.65 6.29 3.13
C THR A 174 -7.01 7.46 3.87
N MET A 175 -5.83 7.25 4.46
CA MET A 175 -5.16 8.29 5.26
C MET A 175 -4.78 9.52 4.43
N MET A 176 -4.32 9.34 3.19
CA MET A 176 -3.99 10.45 2.30
C MET A 176 -5.25 11.16 1.80
N SER A 177 -6.34 10.42 1.52
CA SER A 177 -7.63 11.00 1.14
C SER A 177 -8.21 11.87 2.25
N ASP A 178 -8.19 11.39 3.49
CA ASP A 178 -8.64 12.16 4.65
C ASP A 178 -7.73 13.36 4.89
N GLY A 179 -6.42 13.20 4.69
CA GLY A 179 -5.46 14.29 4.77
C GLY A 179 -5.74 15.39 3.74
N VAL A 180 -6.02 15.03 2.48
CA VAL A 180 -6.37 16.03 1.43
C VAL A 180 -7.64 16.77 1.78
N LYS A 181 -8.70 16.06 2.24
CA LYS A 181 -9.94 16.70 2.69
C LYS A 181 -9.70 17.68 3.83
N ALA A 182 -8.84 17.33 4.79
CA ALA A 182 -8.56 18.16 5.96
C ALA A 182 -7.67 19.36 5.65
N VAL A 183 -6.67 19.21 4.77
CA VAL A 183 -5.70 20.27 4.46
C VAL A 183 -6.22 21.24 3.39
N ASN A 184 -6.69 20.69 2.27
CA ASN A 184 -7.23 21.47 1.15
C ASN A 184 -8.05 20.55 0.24
N GLU A 185 -9.35 20.47 0.51
CA GLU A 185 -10.26 19.61 -0.25
C GLU A 185 -10.24 19.95 -1.74
N GLY A 186 -10.08 18.92 -2.58
CA GLY A 186 -10.03 19.07 -4.04
C GLY A 186 -8.67 19.52 -4.60
N ALA A 187 -7.63 19.70 -3.77
CA ALA A 187 -6.30 20.11 -4.24
C ALA A 187 -5.57 19.02 -5.05
N ALA A 188 -5.88 17.74 -4.82
CA ALA A 188 -5.38 16.61 -5.57
C ALA A 188 -6.33 15.43 -5.42
N GLU A 189 -6.39 14.56 -6.41
CA GLU A 189 -7.04 13.25 -6.28
C GLU A 189 -6.08 12.27 -5.59
N VAL A 190 -6.64 11.35 -4.78
CA VAL A 190 -5.85 10.26 -4.18
C VAL A 190 -6.33 8.95 -4.78
N LEU A 191 -5.46 8.29 -5.53
CA LEU A 191 -5.81 7.08 -6.27
C LEU A 191 -4.79 5.97 -6.01
N ASP A 192 -5.29 4.73 -5.96
CA ASP A 192 -4.39 3.57 -6.01
C ASP A 192 -3.82 3.42 -7.43
N ILE A 193 -2.62 2.85 -7.52
CA ILE A 193 -1.96 2.61 -8.82
C ILE A 193 -2.85 1.75 -9.73
N ALA A 194 -3.62 0.82 -9.20
CA ALA A 194 -4.53 0.01 -9.99
C ALA A 194 -5.69 0.83 -10.58
N GLU A 195 -6.19 1.85 -9.87
CA GLU A 195 -7.21 2.77 -10.36
C GLU A 195 -6.70 3.66 -11.51
N LEU A 196 -5.40 4.01 -11.49
CA LEU A 196 -4.77 4.80 -12.55
C LEU A 196 -4.61 4.02 -13.87
N ILE A 197 -4.70 2.70 -13.84
CA ILE A 197 -4.51 1.81 -15.00
C ILE A 197 -5.86 1.38 -15.60
N ALA A 198 -6.91 1.39 -14.79
CA ALA A 198 -8.25 0.96 -15.19
C ALA A 198 -8.90 1.95 -16.17
#